data_427951f34b165359f6c7a7d5a09b5c95
#
_entry.id   427951f34b165359f6c7a7d5a09b5c95
#
_cell.length_a   1.000
_cell.length_b   1.000
_cell.length_c   1.000
_cell.angle_alpha   90.00
_cell.angle_beta   90.00
_cell.angle_gamma   90.00
#
_symmetry.space_group_name_H-M   'P 1'
#
loop_
_entity.id
_entity.type
_entity.pdbx_description
1 polymer ?
#
loop_
_entity_poly.entity_id
_entity_poly.type
_entity_poly.pdbx_seq_one_letter_code
_entity_poly.pdbx_strand_id
1 'polypeptide(L)'
;MPQQKRAQATRAAIIRGAAVVFDEHGYSEASLDLVAETATVTKGALYFHFRSKADLANAVIAEQHALSRAYADQVSETAGSGAEALMLSCASLATQLTTEVLVTAGIRLTTQSPSRDLRVEHPYLDWQAQISGLVERAVADGDFRADTDVESVARFVVGSYAGVHIVSQALTGRADLFDRLRDMWAFVLPTVVAPGHEGLTSSLPPLIRPSDVPPSPDVSSVHQG
;
A
#
# COMPACT_ATOMS: atom_id res chain seq x y z
N MET A 1 -8.05 18.38 26.53
CA MET A 1 -8.80 17.45 25.65
C MET A 1 -9.32 18.11 24.34
N PRO A 2 -10.10 19.23 24.29
CA PRO A 2 -10.58 19.80 23.04
C PRO A 2 -9.47 20.35 22.12
N GLN A 3 -8.40 20.91 22.66
CA GLN A 3 -7.31 21.53 21.90
C GLN A 3 -6.45 20.47 21.19
N GLN A 4 -6.18 19.34 21.82
CA GLN A 4 -5.42 18.24 21.23
C GLN A 4 -6.19 17.59 20.07
N LYS A 5 -7.51 17.37 20.21
CA LYS A 5 -8.37 16.86 19.11
C LYS A 5 -8.40 17.82 17.93
N ARG A 6 -8.43 19.13 18.18
CA ARG A 6 -8.35 20.13 17.11
C ARG A 6 -7.01 20.09 16.37
N ALA A 7 -5.90 20.01 17.09
CA ALA A 7 -4.57 19.89 16.50
C ALA A 7 -4.43 18.62 15.65
N GLN A 8 -4.92 17.48 16.13
CA GLN A 8 -4.94 16.23 15.37
C GLN A 8 -5.81 16.35 14.11
N ALA A 9 -7.00 16.91 14.19
CA ALA A 9 -7.88 17.12 13.04
C ALA A 9 -7.22 18.04 11.98
N THR A 10 -6.53 19.11 12.41
CA THR A 10 -5.79 20.01 11.52
C THR A 10 -4.62 19.28 10.86
N ARG A 11 -3.84 18.48 11.63
CA ARG A 11 -2.75 17.67 11.08
C ARG A 11 -3.25 16.69 10.02
N ALA A 12 -4.33 15.98 10.29
CA ALA A 12 -4.94 15.05 9.34
C ALA A 12 -5.46 15.75 8.09
N ALA A 13 -6.06 16.96 8.21
CA ALA A 13 -6.47 17.76 7.05
C ALA A 13 -5.28 18.17 6.18
N ILE A 14 -4.16 18.57 6.79
CA ILE A 14 -2.93 18.93 6.07
C ILE A 14 -2.37 17.71 5.32
N ILE A 15 -2.33 16.52 5.93
CA ILE A 15 -1.85 15.29 5.27
C ILE A 15 -2.75 14.93 4.08
N ARG A 16 -4.07 15.01 4.22
CA ARG A 16 -5.00 14.77 3.10
C ARG A 16 -4.81 15.77 1.96
N GLY A 17 -4.69 17.07 2.27
CA GLY A 17 -4.40 18.11 1.26
C GLY A 17 -3.04 17.86 0.58
N ALA A 18 -2.03 17.46 1.34
CA ALA A 18 -0.72 17.11 0.81
C ALA A 18 -0.77 15.88 -0.12
N ALA A 19 -1.58 14.86 0.23
CA ALA A 19 -1.77 13.71 -0.64
C ALA A 19 -2.33 14.11 -2.01
N VAL A 20 -3.35 14.97 -2.05
CA VAL A 20 -3.89 15.50 -3.32
C VAL A 20 -2.80 16.22 -4.12
N VAL A 21 -2.07 17.14 -3.49
CA VAL A 21 -1.03 17.93 -4.17
C VAL A 21 0.12 17.05 -4.66
N PHE A 22 0.57 16.07 -3.86
CA PHE A 22 1.64 15.15 -4.28
C PHE A 22 1.18 14.17 -5.36
N ASP A 23 -0.08 13.77 -5.36
CA ASP A 23 -0.62 12.91 -6.41
C ASP A 23 -0.73 13.65 -7.76
N GLU A 24 -1.19 14.89 -7.77
CA GLU A 24 -1.34 15.68 -8.98
C GLU A 24 -0.01 16.21 -9.54
N HIS A 25 0.84 16.78 -8.69
CA HIS A 25 2.03 17.52 -9.11
C HIS A 25 3.34 16.75 -8.89
N GLY A 26 3.33 15.68 -8.11
CA GLY A 26 4.54 14.97 -7.67
C GLY A 26 5.31 15.76 -6.59
N TYR A 27 6.36 15.11 -6.04
CA TYR A 27 7.15 15.70 -4.96
C TYR A 27 7.87 16.99 -5.38
N SER A 28 8.48 17.03 -6.56
CA SER A 28 9.34 18.15 -6.97
C SER A 28 8.57 19.46 -7.12
N GLU A 29 7.41 19.42 -7.80
CA GLU A 29 6.61 20.61 -8.13
C GLU A 29 5.65 21.03 -7.03
N ALA A 30 5.32 20.14 -6.09
CA ALA A 30 4.48 20.45 -4.96
C ALA A 30 5.09 21.55 -4.07
N SER A 31 4.26 22.51 -3.63
CA SER A 31 4.64 23.55 -2.68
C SER A 31 3.81 23.48 -1.41
N LEU A 32 4.41 23.90 -0.27
CA LEU A 32 3.67 23.96 1.01
C LEU A 32 2.55 25.00 0.99
N ASP A 33 2.67 26.02 0.13
CA ASP A 33 1.63 27.04 -0.06
C ASP A 33 0.39 26.43 -0.71
N LEU A 34 0.58 25.65 -1.77
CA LEU A 34 -0.51 24.93 -2.45
C LEU A 34 -1.16 23.91 -1.50
N VAL A 35 -0.36 23.21 -0.69
CA VAL A 35 -0.90 22.28 0.33
C VAL A 35 -1.76 23.02 1.36
N ALA A 36 -1.33 24.20 1.86
CA ALA A 36 -2.11 24.96 2.83
C ALA A 36 -3.46 25.41 2.24
N GLU A 37 -3.47 25.83 0.98
CA GLU A 37 -4.67 26.19 0.22
C GLU A 37 -5.60 24.98 0.05
N THR A 38 -5.10 23.86 -0.46
CA THR A 38 -5.86 22.62 -0.67
C THR A 38 -6.44 22.07 0.63
N ALA A 39 -5.65 22.10 1.72
CA ALA A 39 -6.09 21.67 3.05
C ALA A 39 -7.01 22.67 3.75
N THR A 40 -7.23 23.85 3.17
CA THR A 40 -8.03 24.96 3.76
C THR A 40 -7.54 25.34 5.16
N VAL A 41 -6.21 25.45 5.32
CA VAL A 41 -5.55 25.86 6.57
C VAL A 41 -4.67 27.09 6.34
N THR A 42 -4.34 27.80 7.42
CA THR A 42 -3.35 28.90 7.33
C THR A 42 -1.94 28.36 7.18
N LYS A 43 -1.05 29.11 6.50
CA LYS A 43 0.39 28.76 6.43
C LYS A 43 1.00 28.57 7.83
N GLY A 44 0.62 29.43 8.80
CA GLY A 44 1.08 29.29 10.18
C GLY A 44 0.68 27.96 10.82
N ALA A 45 -0.55 27.49 10.57
CA ALA A 45 -1.00 26.19 11.05
C ALA A 45 -0.24 25.03 10.39
N LEU A 46 0.04 25.14 9.08
CA LEU A 46 0.86 24.14 8.39
C LEU A 46 2.28 24.07 8.97
N TYR A 47 2.97 25.20 9.09
CA TYR A 47 4.33 25.24 9.63
C TYR A 47 4.42 24.89 11.12
N PHE A 48 3.34 25.00 11.86
CA PHE A 48 3.26 24.47 13.23
C PHE A 48 3.35 22.95 13.28
N HIS A 49 2.75 22.26 12.29
CA HIS A 49 2.72 20.79 12.23
C HIS A 49 3.89 20.17 11.45
N PHE A 50 4.37 20.83 10.39
CA PHE A 50 5.37 20.30 9.47
C PHE A 50 6.43 21.35 9.15
N ARG A 51 7.70 21.01 9.42
CA ARG A 51 8.83 21.94 9.29
C ARG A 51 9.34 22.06 7.86
N SER A 52 9.08 21.05 7.02
CA SER A 52 9.56 21.00 5.64
C SER A 52 8.61 20.19 4.75
N LYS A 53 8.80 20.32 3.43
CA LYS A 53 8.10 19.48 2.45
C LYS A 53 8.45 18.00 2.63
N ALA A 54 9.69 17.69 2.97
CA ALA A 54 10.13 16.31 3.23
C ALA A 54 9.46 15.72 4.49
N ASP A 55 9.32 16.52 5.56
CA ASP A 55 8.63 16.11 6.78
C ASP A 55 7.17 15.76 6.49
N LEU A 56 6.50 16.61 5.71
CA LEU A 56 5.12 16.37 5.28
C LEU A 56 4.98 15.16 4.35
N ALA A 57 5.89 15.00 3.39
CA ALA A 57 5.89 13.84 2.48
C ALA A 57 6.12 12.53 3.24
N ASN A 58 7.04 12.51 4.21
CA ASN A 58 7.26 11.35 5.08
C ASN A 58 6.00 11.03 5.92
N ALA A 59 5.24 12.05 6.35
CA ALA A 59 3.98 11.83 7.04
C ALA A 59 2.90 11.22 6.11
N VAL A 60 2.84 11.63 4.84
CA VAL A 60 1.94 11.01 3.83
C VAL A 60 2.32 9.55 3.60
N ILE A 61 3.61 9.24 3.44
CA ILE A 61 4.11 7.86 3.30
C ILE A 61 3.73 7.02 4.53
N ALA A 62 3.93 7.54 5.73
CA ALA A 62 3.63 6.82 6.97
C ALA A 62 2.13 6.53 7.14
N GLU A 63 1.26 7.52 6.85
CA GLU A 63 -0.20 7.32 6.92
C GLU A 63 -0.70 6.34 5.85
N GLN A 64 -0.18 6.44 4.61
CA GLN A 64 -0.49 5.47 3.56
C GLN A 64 -0.10 4.06 3.99
N HIS A 65 1.13 3.90 4.51
CA HIS A 65 1.64 2.60 4.93
C HIS A 65 0.79 2.00 6.06
N ALA A 66 0.46 2.80 7.08
CA ALA A 66 -0.40 2.37 8.18
C ALA A 66 -1.79 1.94 7.70
N LEU A 67 -2.38 2.69 6.77
CA LEU A 67 -3.67 2.37 6.17
C LEU A 67 -3.62 1.05 5.40
N SER A 68 -2.66 0.90 4.48
CA SER A 68 -2.53 -0.33 3.68
C SER A 68 -2.25 -1.56 4.53
N ARG A 69 -1.46 -1.41 5.60
CA ARG A 69 -1.20 -2.48 6.56
C ARG A 69 -2.46 -2.91 7.31
N ALA A 70 -3.26 -1.96 7.81
CA ALA A 70 -4.51 -2.27 8.51
C ALA A 70 -5.49 -3.08 7.62
N TYR A 71 -5.57 -2.75 6.32
CA TYR A 71 -6.36 -3.53 5.37
C TYR A 71 -5.79 -4.94 5.16
N ALA A 72 -4.47 -5.07 5.06
CA ALA A 72 -3.85 -6.37 4.86
C ALA A 72 -3.98 -7.27 6.09
N ASP A 73 -3.89 -6.70 7.30
CA ASP A 73 -4.13 -7.41 8.55
C ASP A 73 -5.58 -7.94 8.60
N GLN A 74 -6.57 -7.10 8.27
CA GLN A 74 -7.97 -7.50 8.20
C GLN A 74 -8.22 -8.63 7.17
N VAL A 75 -7.61 -8.54 5.99
CA VAL A 75 -7.67 -9.59 4.96
C VAL A 75 -7.06 -10.89 5.49
N SER A 76 -5.91 -10.81 6.14
CA SER A 76 -5.23 -11.99 6.70
C SER A 76 -6.04 -12.71 7.77
N GLU A 77 -6.79 -11.97 8.60
CA GLU A 77 -7.67 -12.51 9.64
C GLU A 77 -8.88 -13.26 9.06
N THR A 78 -9.37 -12.85 7.89
CA THR A 78 -10.60 -13.38 7.28
C THR A 78 -10.35 -14.46 6.22
N ALA A 79 -9.15 -14.51 5.64
CA ALA A 79 -8.79 -15.46 4.59
C ALA A 79 -8.68 -16.90 5.12
N GLY A 80 -9.16 -17.86 4.34
CA GLY A 80 -9.18 -19.29 4.67
C GLY A 80 -7.80 -19.93 4.68
N SER A 81 -6.83 -19.39 3.91
CA SER A 81 -5.44 -19.87 3.89
C SER A 81 -4.44 -18.75 3.61
N GLY A 82 -3.13 -19.04 3.77
CA GLY A 82 -2.07 -18.09 3.46
C GLY A 82 -2.01 -17.75 1.98
N ALA A 83 -2.25 -18.70 1.10
CA ALA A 83 -2.29 -18.48 -0.35
C ALA A 83 -3.48 -17.59 -0.75
N GLU A 84 -4.66 -17.78 -0.16
CA GLU A 84 -5.81 -16.91 -0.35
C GLU A 84 -5.53 -15.50 0.18
N ALA A 85 -4.94 -15.38 1.38
CA ALA A 85 -4.58 -14.10 1.98
C ALA A 85 -3.60 -13.29 1.10
N LEU A 86 -2.65 -13.94 0.43
CA LEU A 86 -1.75 -13.30 -0.54
C LEU A 86 -2.52 -12.67 -1.70
N MET A 87 -3.46 -13.40 -2.31
CA MET A 87 -4.26 -12.90 -3.44
C MET A 87 -5.15 -11.75 -3.01
N LEU A 88 -5.85 -11.89 -1.89
CA LEU A 88 -6.75 -10.87 -1.38
C LEU A 88 -6.00 -9.61 -0.93
N SER A 89 -4.78 -9.74 -0.35
CA SER A 89 -3.93 -8.60 -0.01
C SER A 89 -3.47 -7.84 -1.25
N CYS A 90 -3.10 -8.55 -2.33
CA CYS A 90 -2.77 -7.94 -3.62
C CYS A 90 -3.97 -7.21 -4.21
N ALA A 91 -5.16 -7.81 -4.17
CA ALA A 91 -6.41 -7.21 -4.64
C ALA A 91 -6.79 -5.96 -3.83
N SER A 92 -6.65 -6.03 -2.50
CA SER A 92 -6.91 -4.92 -1.59
C SER A 92 -6.02 -3.71 -1.89
N LEU A 93 -4.70 -3.90 -2.01
CA LEU A 93 -3.79 -2.81 -2.36
C LEU A 93 -4.07 -2.26 -3.77
N ALA A 94 -4.41 -3.10 -4.75
CA ALA A 94 -4.79 -2.64 -6.08
C ALA A 94 -6.08 -1.80 -6.05
N THR A 95 -7.06 -2.18 -5.24
CA THR A 95 -8.28 -1.40 -5.04
C THR A 95 -7.96 -0.04 -4.41
N GLN A 96 -7.16 -0.02 -3.34
CA GLN A 96 -6.72 1.23 -2.70
C GLN A 96 -5.99 2.15 -3.68
N LEU A 97 -5.11 1.61 -4.55
CA LEU A 97 -4.40 2.35 -5.59
C LEU A 97 -5.34 2.97 -6.65
N THR A 98 -6.57 2.50 -6.78
CA THR A 98 -7.55 3.03 -7.74
C THR A 98 -8.62 3.90 -7.10
N THR A 99 -8.74 3.90 -5.77
CA THR A 99 -9.83 4.59 -5.06
C THR A 99 -9.36 5.58 -3.99
N GLU A 100 -8.14 5.45 -3.47
CA GLU A 100 -7.65 6.20 -2.31
C GLU A 100 -6.48 7.12 -2.68
N VAL A 101 -6.71 8.43 -2.75
CA VAL A 101 -5.69 9.43 -3.09
C VAL A 101 -4.49 9.37 -2.14
N LEU A 102 -4.72 9.12 -0.84
CA LEU A 102 -3.64 8.97 0.13
C LEU A 102 -2.71 7.81 -0.24
N VAL A 103 -3.28 6.68 -0.70
CA VAL A 103 -2.50 5.51 -1.10
C VAL A 103 -1.75 5.78 -2.41
N THR A 104 -2.39 6.39 -3.38
CA THR A 104 -1.75 6.75 -4.65
C THR A 104 -0.57 7.69 -4.41
N ALA A 105 -0.76 8.75 -3.63
CA ALA A 105 0.28 9.72 -3.31
C ALA A 105 1.45 9.09 -2.53
N GLY A 106 1.17 8.32 -1.49
CA GLY A 106 2.19 7.68 -0.66
C GLY A 106 3.04 6.68 -1.46
N ILE A 107 2.41 5.84 -2.27
CA ILE A 107 3.10 4.90 -3.17
C ILE A 107 3.91 5.66 -4.24
N ARG A 108 3.36 6.73 -4.83
CA ARG A 108 4.10 7.58 -5.79
C ARG A 108 5.35 8.21 -5.15
N LEU A 109 5.22 8.74 -3.94
CA LEU A 109 6.35 9.28 -3.18
C LEU A 109 7.41 8.22 -2.90
N THR A 110 7.01 7.00 -2.57
CA THR A 110 7.91 5.88 -2.27
C THR A 110 8.63 5.37 -3.53
N THR A 111 7.94 5.30 -4.67
CA THR A 111 8.46 4.63 -5.88
C THR A 111 9.07 5.57 -6.91
N GLN A 112 8.69 6.84 -6.94
CA GLN A 112 9.03 7.78 -8.02
C GLN A 112 9.78 9.04 -7.56
N SER A 113 10.00 9.21 -6.25
CA SER A 113 10.67 10.41 -5.74
C SER A 113 12.19 10.26 -5.69
N PRO A 114 12.94 11.16 -6.34
CA PRO A 114 14.41 11.11 -6.35
C PRO A 114 15.05 11.65 -5.06
N SER A 115 14.26 12.08 -4.07
CA SER A 115 14.78 12.74 -2.88
C SER A 115 15.29 11.73 -1.86
N ARG A 116 16.54 11.92 -1.40
CA ARG A 116 17.14 11.14 -0.31
C ARG A 116 16.57 11.50 1.09
N ASP A 117 15.79 12.56 1.18
CA ASP A 117 15.15 12.98 2.44
C ASP A 117 13.89 12.18 2.75
N LEU A 118 13.41 11.36 1.80
CA LEU A 118 12.25 10.50 1.98
C LEU A 118 12.67 9.13 2.54
N ARG A 119 11.96 8.69 3.57
CA ARG A 119 12.20 7.41 4.26
C ARG A 119 11.48 6.28 3.54
N VAL A 120 11.96 5.91 2.36
CA VAL A 120 11.32 4.92 1.50
C VAL A 120 11.73 3.47 1.79
N GLU A 121 12.80 3.26 2.56
CA GLU A 121 13.32 1.91 2.86
C GLU A 121 12.37 1.12 3.76
N HIS A 122 11.85 1.74 4.83
CA HIS A 122 10.99 1.09 5.80
C HIS A 122 9.73 0.45 5.19
N PRO A 123 8.94 1.14 4.35
CA PRO A 123 7.78 0.55 3.70
C PRO A 123 8.12 -0.71 2.91
N TYR A 124 9.23 -0.74 2.17
CA TYR A 124 9.62 -1.93 1.39
C TYR A 124 9.98 -3.11 2.27
N LEU A 125 10.74 -2.88 3.37
CA LEU A 125 11.11 -3.93 4.33
C LEU A 125 9.87 -4.49 5.03
N ASP A 126 8.93 -3.63 5.41
CA ASP A 126 7.69 -4.05 6.05
C ASP A 126 6.79 -4.83 5.10
N TRP A 127 6.69 -4.43 3.83
CA TRP A 127 5.96 -5.20 2.82
C TRP A 127 6.60 -6.56 2.57
N GLN A 128 7.93 -6.64 2.51
CA GLN A 128 8.60 -7.93 2.39
C GLN A 128 8.32 -8.83 3.59
N ALA A 129 8.43 -8.31 4.81
CA ALA A 129 8.13 -9.07 6.02
C ALA A 129 6.67 -9.57 6.05
N GLN A 130 5.72 -8.73 5.63
CA GLN A 130 4.31 -9.10 5.55
C GLN A 130 4.07 -10.22 4.53
N ILE A 131 4.63 -10.09 3.32
CA ILE A 131 4.52 -11.14 2.29
C ILE A 131 5.22 -12.41 2.74
N SER A 132 6.40 -12.34 3.39
CA SER A 132 7.07 -13.50 3.98
C SER A 132 6.15 -14.25 4.95
N GLY A 133 5.49 -13.54 5.88
CA GLY A 133 4.56 -14.17 6.83
C GLY A 133 3.36 -14.86 6.16
N LEU A 134 2.84 -14.30 5.06
CA LEU A 134 1.75 -14.93 4.29
C LEU A 134 2.24 -16.14 3.51
N VAL A 135 3.46 -16.11 2.95
CA VAL A 135 4.08 -17.26 2.28
C VAL A 135 4.37 -18.37 3.28
N GLU A 136 4.91 -18.05 4.47
CA GLU A 136 5.11 -19.03 5.56
C GLU A 136 3.78 -19.70 5.95
N ARG A 137 2.71 -18.93 6.08
CA ARG A 137 1.38 -19.48 6.35
C ARG A 137 0.91 -20.38 5.22
N ALA A 138 1.09 -20.01 3.94
CA ALA A 138 0.71 -20.86 2.81
C ALA A 138 1.50 -22.18 2.77
N VAL A 139 2.77 -22.16 3.19
CA VAL A 139 3.57 -23.39 3.37
C VAL A 139 3.03 -24.24 4.52
N ALA A 140 2.72 -23.62 5.66
CA ALA A 140 2.17 -24.32 6.84
C ALA A 140 0.78 -24.91 6.58
N ASP A 141 -0.05 -24.23 5.77
CA ASP A 141 -1.36 -24.71 5.33
C ASP A 141 -1.27 -25.86 4.29
N GLY A 142 -0.08 -26.09 3.73
CA GLY A 142 0.17 -27.11 2.70
C GLY A 142 -0.19 -26.65 1.28
N ASP A 143 -0.57 -25.41 1.07
CA ASP A 143 -0.87 -24.83 -0.24
C ASP A 143 0.41 -24.67 -1.08
N PHE A 144 1.50 -24.26 -0.43
CA PHE A 144 2.82 -24.12 -1.05
C PHE A 144 3.76 -25.22 -0.61
N ARG A 145 4.74 -25.51 -1.45
CA ARG A 145 5.74 -26.57 -1.20
C ARG A 145 6.56 -26.26 0.06
N ALA A 146 6.88 -27.28 0.82
CA ALA A 146 7.68 -27.19 2.03
C ALA A 146 9.12 -26.66 1.80
N ASP A 147 9.65 -26.80 0.58
CA ASP A 147 10.96 -26.30 0.17
C ASP A 147 10.93 -24.90 -0.46
N THR A 148 9.81 -24.18 -0.34
CA THR A 148 9.67 -22.82 -0.86
C THR A 148 10.64 -21.87 -0.16
N ASP A 149 11.50 -21.17 -0.92
CA ASP A 149 12.33 -20.09 -0.40
C ASP A 149 11.45 -18.84 -0.16
N VAL A 150 10.94 -18.74 1.07
CA VAL A 150 10.00 -17.69 1.51
C VAL A 150 10.54 -16.28 1.22
N GLU A 151 11.81 -16.05 1.57
CA GLU A 151 12.43 -14.73 1.42
C GLU A 151 12.58 -14.33 -0.05
N SER A 152 12.96 -15.28 -0.92
CA SER A 152 13.09 -15.04 -2.35
C SER A 152 11.72 -14.78 -2.99
N VAL A 153 10.68 -15.51 -2.60
CA VAL A 153 9.31 -15.29 -3.07
C VAL A 153 8.83 -13.91 -2.64
N ALA A 154 9.01 -13.53 -1.38
CA ALA A 154 8.59 -12.23 -0.88
C ALA A 154 9.29 -11.08 -1.61
N ARG A 155 10.61 -11.14 -1.79
CA ARG A 155 11.36 -10.12 -2.56
C ARG A 155 10.87 -10.03 -4.00
N PHE A 156 10.63 -11.18 -4.64
CA PHE A 156 10.14 -11.21 -6.03
C PHE A 156 8.74 -10.60 -6.14
N VAL A 157 7.82 -10.98 -5.25
CA VAL A 157 6.43 -10.48 -5.26
C VAL A 157 6.39 -8.97 -5.05
N VAL A 158 7.11 -8.44 -4.04
CA VAL A 158 7.13 -6.99 -3.77
C VAL A 158 7.73 -6.22 -4.94
N GLY A 159 8.86 -6.69 -5.52
CA GLY A 159 9.48 -6.03 -6.67
C GLY A 159 8.61 -6.10 -7.93
N SER A 160 8.00 -7.25 -8.19
CA SER A 160 7.11 -7.44 -9.35
C SER A 160 5.84 -6.60 -9.22
N TYR A 161 5.22 -6.57 -8.05
CA TYR A 161 4.04 -5.73 -7.79
C TYR A 161 4.35 -4.25 -8.02
N ALA A 162 5.50 -3.75 -7.52
CA ALA A 162 5.93 -2.38 -7.76
C ALA A 162 6.11 -2.09 -9.26
N GLY A 163 6.75 -2.99 -10.01
CA GLY A 163 6.88 -2.86 -11.46
C GLY A 163 5.54 -2.87 -12.19
N VAL A 164 4.66 -3.80 -11.84
CA VAL A 164 3.33 -3.96 -12.44
C VAL A 164 2.50 -2.68 -12.28
N HIS A 165 2.38 -2.14 -11.06
CA HIS A 165 1.53 -0.95 -10.86
C HIS A 165 2.11 0.31 -11.51
N ILE A 166 3.45 0.47 -11.57
CA ILE A 166 4.10 1.59 -12.25
C ILE A 166 3.82 1.54 -13.76
N VAL A 167 3.99 0.36 -14.37
CA VAL A 167 3.75 0.18 -15.81
C VAL A 167 2.27 0.32 -16.15
N SER A 168 1.37 -0.23 -15.33
CA SER A 168 -0.07 -0.07 -15.49
C SER A 168 -0.48 1.41 -15.40
N GLN A 169 0.05 2.15 -14.42
CA GLN A 169 -0.20 3.59 -14.33
C GLN A 169 0.25 4.34 -15.59
N ALA A 170 1.44 4.04 -16.10
CA ALA A 170 2.02 4.74 -17.23
C ALA A 170 1.28 4.47 -18.55
N LEU A 171 0.79 3.24 -18.76
CA LEU A 171 0.20 2.82 -20.02
C LEU A 171 -1.32 3.03 -20.08
N THR A 172 -2.03 2.83 -18.97
CA THR A 172 -3.50 2.76 -18.95
C THR A 172 -4.15 3.53 -17.82
N GLY A 173 -3.39 4.29 -17.02
CA GLY A 173 -3.92 4.93 -15.81
C GLY A 173 -4.48 3.92 -14.80
N ARG A 174 -3.89 2.71 -14.75
CA ARG A 174 -4.29 1.56 -13.91
C ARG A 174 -5.57 0.83 -14.35
N ALA A 175 -6.12 1.09 -15.54
CA ALA A 175 -7.32 0.40 -16.01
C ALA A 175 -7.10 -1.11 -16.15
N ASP A 176 -5.87 -1.58 -16.38
CA ASP A 176 -5.50 -2.99 -16.53
C ASP A 176 -4.74 -3.57 -15.32
N LEU A 177 -4.72 -2.85 -14.17
CA LEU A 177 -3.91 -3.25 -13.00
C LEU A 177 -4.26 -4.65 -12.50
N PHE A 178 -5.54 -4.97 -12.37
CA PHE A 178 -5.99 -6.27 -11.88
C PHE A 178 -5.63 -7.41 -12.84
N ASP A 179 -5.73 -7.17 -14.15
CA ASP A 179 -5.35 -8.16 -15.18
C ASP A 179 -3.85 -8.48 -15.09
N ARG A 180 -3.02 -7.44 -15.03
CA ARG A 180 -1.56 -7.60 -14.91
C ARG A 180 -1.14 -8.30 -13.62
N LEU A 181 -1.84 -8.06 -12.52
CA LEU A 181 -1.57 -8.77 -11.26
C LEU A 181 -1.97 -10.24 -11.36
N ARG A 182 -3.08 -10.57 -12.03
CA ARG A 182 -3.45 -11.96 -12.31
C ARG A 182 -2.40 -12.66 -13.16
N ASP A 183 -1.92 -12.00 -14.21
CA ASP A 183 -0.84 -12.51 -15.05
C ASP A 183 0.44 -12.75 -14.25
N MET A 184 0.86 -11.80 -13.40
CA MET A 184 2.02 -11.97 -12.52
C MET A 184 1.90 -13.24 -11.67
N TRP A 185 0.75 -13.42 -11.01
CA TRP A 185 0.52 -14.59 -10.17
C TRP A 185 0.37 -15.89 -10.95
N ALA A 186 -0.15 -15.86 -12.17
CA ALA A 186 -0.17 -17.03 -13.06
C ALA A 186 1.25 -17.53 -13.38
N PHE A 187 2.26 -16.67 -13.41
CA PHE A 187 3.67 -17.08 -13.54
C PHE A 187 4.30 -17.54 -12.20
N VAL A 188 3.89 -16.97 -11.07
CA VAL A 188 4.48 -17.31 -9.76
C VAL A 188 3.93 -18.60 -9.19
N LEU A 189 2.60 -18.78 -9.19
CA LEU A 189 1.94 -19.91 -8.53
C LEU A 189 2.47 -21.28 -8.96
N PRO A 190 2.71 -21.58 -10.26
CA PRO A 190 3.26 -22.88 -10.66
C PRO A 190 4.63 -23.21 -10.05
N THR A 191 5.36 -22.21 -9.57
CA THR A 191 6.69 -22.41 -8.97
C THR A 191 6.65 -22.72 -7.48
N VAL A 192 5.54 -22.39 -6.80
CA VAL A 192 5.41 -22.50 -5.33
C VAL A 192 4.32 -23.46 -4.88
N VAL A 193 3.28 -23.72 -5.68
CA VAL A 193 2.14 -24.58 -5.31
C VAL A 193 2.62 -26.01 -5.03
N ALA A 194 2.10 -26.59 -3.94
CA ALA A 194 2.43 -27.93 -3.52
C ALA A 194 1.88 -29.02 -4.47
N PRO A 195 2.56 -30.17 -4.64
CA PRO A 195 2.02 -31.31 -5.37
C PRO A 195 0.67 -31.75 -4.81
N GLY A 196 -0.30 -31.96 -5.68
CA GLY A 196 -1.69 -32.30 -5.30
C GLY A 196 -2.60 -31.09 -5.10
N HIS A 197 -2.05 -29.86 -5.11
CA HIS A 197 -2.79 -28.61 -4.98
C HIS A 197 -2.76 -27.78 -6.28
N GLU A 198 -2.44 -28.39 -7.41
CA GLU A 198 -2.28 -27.72 -8.72
C GLU A 198 -3.52 -26.87 -9.12
N GLY A 199 -4.70 -27.24 -8.63
CA GLY A 199 -5.93 -26.48 -8.82
C GLY A 199 -5.86 -25.04 -8.33
N LEU A 200 -4.99 -24.72 -7.36
CA LEU A 200 -4.78 -23.37 -6.85
C LEU A 200 -4.23 -22.42 -7.92
N THR A 201 -3.47 -22.91 -8.89
CA THR A 201 -2.94 -22.10 -10.00
C THR A 201 -4.04 -21.47 -10.85
N SER A 202 -5.22 -22.07 -10.88
CA SER A 202 -6.38 -21.56 -11.62
C SER A 202 -7.46 -20.91 -10.71
N SER A 203 -7.57 -21.34 -9.46
CA SER A 203 -8.60 -20.85 -8.54
C SER A 203 -8.22 -19.56 -7.80
N LEU A 204 -6.92 -19.35 -7.52
CA LEU A 204 -6.44 -18.19 -6.77
C LEU A 204 -6.42 -16.88 -7.58
N PRO A 205 -5.88 -16.82 -8.84
CA PRO A 205 -5.81 -15.55 -9.56
C PRO A 205 -7.15 -14.82 -9.73
N PRO A 206 -8.31 -15.48 -9.93
CA PRO A 206 -9.60 -14.81 -10.00
C PRO A 206 -10.02 -14.04 -8.72
N LEU A 207 -9.37 -14.31 -7.58
CA LEU A 207 -9.58 -13.53 -6.35
C LEU A 207 -9.03 -12.10 -6.47
N ILE A 208 -8.10 -11.87 -7.40
CA ILE A 208 -7.54 -10.54 -7.70
C ILE A 208 -8.52 -9.76 -8.57
N ARG A 209 -9.46 -9.12 -7.92
CA ARG A 209 -10.50 -8.26 -8.51
C ARG A 209 -10.77 -7.07 -7.60
N PRO A 210 -11.41 -6.00 -8.10
CA PRO A 210 -11.87 -4.94 -7.23
C PRO A 210 -12.66 -5.54 -6.06
N SER A 211 -12.21 -5.26 -4.85
CA SER A 211 -12.90 -5.66 -3.63
C SER A 211 -13.79 -4.51 -3.15
N ASP A 212 -14.90 -4.84 -2.50
CA ASP A 212 -15.59 -3.87 -1.66
C ASP A 212 -14.65 -3.56 -0.48
N VAL A 213 -13.72 -2.63 -0.69
CA VAL A 213 -12.87 -2.13 0.39
C VAL A 213 -13.81 -1.47 1.38
N PRO A 214 -13.94 -1.97 2.61
CA PRO A 214 -14.72 -1.29 3.61
C PRO A 214 -14.20 0.15 3.73
N PRO A 215 -15.06 1.15 4.07
CA PRO A 215 -14.61 2.53 4.24
C PRO A 215 -13.41 2.54 5.18
N SER A 216 -12.41 3.38 4.85
CA SER A 216 -11.14 3.49 5.57
C SER A 216 -11.36 3.30 7.07
N PRO A 217 -10.74 2.31 7.73
CA PRO A 217 -10.85 2.19 9.18
C PRO A 217 -10.47 3.54 9.77
N ASP A 218 -11.23 4.00 10.76
CA ASP A 218 -10.98 5.28 11.40
C ASP A 218 -9.59 5.24 12.02
N VAL A 219 -8.60 5.75 11.29
CA VAL A 219 -7.16 5.75 11.68
C VAL A 219 -6.90 6.53 12.95
N SER A 220 -7.92 7.20 13.51
CA SER A 220 -7.84 7.88 14.81
C SER A 220 -7.63 6.92 15.99
N SER A 221 -7.85 5.61 15.82
CA SER A 221 -7.68 4.61 16.88
C SER A 221 -6.30 3.95 16.93
N VAL A 222 -5.49 4.03 15.89
CA VAL A 222 -4.19 3.33 15.79
C VAL A 222 -3.07 4.02 16.59
N HIS A 223 -3.25 5.25 17.05
CA HIS A 223 -2.24 6.03 17.77
C HIS A 223 -2.42 6.00 19.32
N GLN A 224 -3.09 4.99 19.88
CA GLN A 224 -3.26 4.81 21.34
C GLN A 224 -2.59 3.52 21.88
N GLY A 225 -1.52 3.09 21.25
CA GLY A 225 -0.67 2.00 21.75
C GLY A 225 0.74 2.50 22.07
#